data_ef2f338fa6b513bebd80b0b70c484910
#
_entry.id   ef2f338fa6b513bebd80b0b70c484910
#
_cell.length_a   1.000
_cell.length_b   1.000
_cell.length_c   1.000
_cell.angle_alpha   90.00
_cell.angle_beta   90.00
_cell.angle_gamma   90.00
#
_symmetry.space_group_name_H-M   'P 1'
#
loop_
_entity.id
_entity.type
_entity.pdbx_description
1 polymer ?
#
loop_
_entity_poly.entity_id
_entity_poly.type
_entity_poly.pdbx_seq_one_letter_code
_entity_poly.pdbx_strand_id
1 'polypeptide(L)'
;MTRHAPVAPDDPRMRDYTEPQVTTLLAELHELGRPFGIAWDSAATNGSVDGRVLIGFGNAPVATLLNLLGLLRAAASAAERGDPWAS
;
A
#
# COMPACT_ATOMS: atom_id res chain seq x y z
N MET A 1 19.41 -4.59 -5.63
CA MET A 1 17.96 -4.79 -5.68
C MET A 1 17.31 -3.76 -6.58
N THR A 2 16.41 -4.19 -7.41
CA THR A 2 15.73 -3.29 -8.33
C THR A 2 14.46 -2.74 -7.68
N ARG A 3 14.31 -1.44 -7.75
CA ARG A 3 13.08 -0.81 -7.29
C ARG A 3 12.10 -0.71 -8.46
N HIS A 4 10.86 -1.06 -8.20
CA HIS A 4 9.82 -0.96 -9.21
C HIS A 4 9.21 0.44 -9.25
N ALA A 5 8.87 0.92 -10.42
CA ALA A 5 8.09 2.13 -10.56
C ALA A 5 6.70 1.90 -9.94
N PRO A 6 6.07 2.95 -9.42
CA PRO A 6 4.70 2.81 -8.91
C PRO A 6 3.75 2.33 -9.99
N VAL A 7 2.79 1.49 -9.59
CA VAL A 7 1.77 0.97 -10.51
C VAL A 7 0.70 2.02 -10.70
N ALA A 8 0.33 2.28 -11.96
CA ALA A 8 -0.75 3.22 -12.26
C ALA A 8 -2.09 2.63 -11.81
N PRO A 9 -2.99 3.44 -11.23
CA PRO A 9 -4.28 2.92 -10.76
C PRO A 9 -5.13 2.29 -11.85
N ASP A 10 -4.97 2.69 -13.10
CA ASP A 10 -5.73 2.17 -14.23
C ASP A 10 -4.97 1.14 -15.05
N ASP A 11 -3.86 0.61 -14.53
CA ASP A 11 -3.07 -0.42 -15.21
C ASP A 11 -3.93 -1.66 -15.44
N PRO A 12 -4.05 -2.14 -16.70
CA PRO A 12 -4.89 -3.31 -17.01
C PRO A 12 -4.47 -4.57 -16.26
N ARG A 13 -3.20 -4.69 -15.85
CA ARG A 13 -2.72 -5.85 -15.10
C ARG A 13 -3.40 -5.99 -13.75
N MET A 14 -4.00 -4.93 -13.23
CA MET A 14 -4.72 -5.00 -11.96
C MET A 14 -5.97 -5.89 -12.04
N ARG A 15 -6.45 -6.18 -13.27
CA ARG A 15 -7.56 -7.11 -13.47
C ARG A 15 -7.16 -8.57 -13.19
N ASP A 16 -5.88 -8.86 -13.13
CA ASP A 16 -5.39 -10.21 -12.88
C ASP A 16 -5.46 -10.60 -11.41
N TYR A 17 -5.72 -9.65 -10.52
CA TYR A 17 -5.82 -9.93 -9.09
C TYR A 17 -7.22 -10.39 -8.71
N THR A 18 -7.28 -11.48 -7.94
CA THR A 18 -8.53 -11.97 -7.36
C THR A 18 -8.70 -11.41 -5.95
N GLU A 19 -9.94 -11.46 -5.42
CA GLU A 19 -10.18 -11.03 -4.04
C GLU A 19 -9.34 -11.78 -3.02
N PRO A 20 -9.19 -13.13 -3.08
CA PRO A 20 -8.31 -13.83 -2.15
C PRO A 20 -6.86 -13.37 -2.22
N GLN A 21 -6.35 -13.09 -3.41
CA GLN A 21 -4.99 -12.58 -3.56
C GLN A 21 -4.83 -11.21 -2.91
N VAL A 22 -5.81 -10.32 -3.10
CA VAL A 22 -5.79 -8.98 -2.50
C VAL A 22 -5.89 -9.08 -0.98
N THR A 23 -6.73 -9.98 -0.46
CA THR A 23 -6.84 -10.21 0.98
C THR A 23 -5.50 -10.64 1.58
N THR A 24 -4.76 -11.51 0.87
CA THR A 24 -3.42 -11.93 1.31
C THR A 24 -2.46 -10.74 1.35
N LEU A 25 -2.52 -9.86 0.34
CA LEU A 25 -1.68 -8.66 0.32
C LEU A 25 -2.03 -7.71 1.45
N LEU A 26 -3.31 -7.58 1.79
CA LEU A 26 -3.73 -6.75 2.92
C LEU A 26 -3.20 -7.31 4.24
N ALA A 27 -3.19 -8.64 4.41
CA ALA A 27 -2.62 -9.27 5.59
C ALA A 27 -1.12 -8.98 5.70
N GLU A 28 -0.41 -9.02 4.59
CA GLU A 28 1.01 -8.69 4.55
C GLU A 28 1.23 -7.22 4.92
N LEU A 29 0.44 -6.32 4.36
CA LEU A 29 0.50 -4.90 4.70
C LEU A 29 0.32 -4.68 6.20
N HIS A 30 -0.63 -5.39 6.80
CA HIS A 30 -0.91 -5.35 8.23
C HIS A 30 0.32 -5.73 9.05
N GLU A 31 0.92 -6.87 8.71
CA GLU A 31 2.08 -7.37 9.43
C GLU A 31 3.29 -6.45 9.27
N LEU A 32 3.56 -5.98 8.06
CA LEU A 32 4.70 -5.12 7.79
C LEU A 32 4.52 -3.72 8.38
N GLY A 33 3.29 -3.23 8.45
CA GLY A 33 3.01 -1.90 9.00
C GLY A 33 3.01 -1.82 10.51
N ARG A 34 2.79 -2.97 11.19
CA ARG A 34 2.65 -2.99 12.65
C ARG A 34 3.85 -2.37 13.39
N PRO A 35 5.11 -2.73 13.06
CA PRO A 35 6.25 -2.13 13.74
C PRO A 35 6.39 -0.63 13.53
N PHE A 36 5.75 -0.09 12.52
CA PHE A 36 5.78 1.34 12.19
C PHE A 36 4.58 2.11 12.72
N GLY A 37 3.72 1.44 13.49
CA GLY A 37 2.54 2.08 14.04
C GLY A 37 1.45 2.35 13.01
N ILE A 38 1.40 1.53 11.96
CA ILE A 38 0.38 1.63 10.91
C ILE A 38 -0.65 0.52 11.13
N ALA A 39 -1.89 0.93 11.36
CA ALA A 39 -2.99 0.00 11.65
C ALA A 39 -4.20 0.33 10.78
N TRP A 40 -4.58 -0.64 9.94
CA TRP A 40 -5.80 -0.58 9.12
C TRP A 40 -6.61 -1.85 9.37
N ASP A 41 -7.08 -2.03 10.61
CA ASP A 41 -7.72 -3.28 11.03
C ASP A 41 -8.97 -3.60 10.22
N SER A 42 -9.66 -2.58 9.70
CA SER A 42 -10.88 -2.77 8.92
C SER A 42 -10.64 -2.75 7.40
N ALA A 43 -9.39 -2.75 6.95
CA ALA A 43 -9.10 -2.80 5.52
C ALA A 43 -9.54 -4.15 4.95
N ALA A 44 -10.26 -4.11 3.85
CA ALA A 44 -10.81 -5.30 3.21
C ALA A 44 -11.10 -5.01 1.74
N THR A 45 -11.33 -6.05 0.96
CA THR A 45 -11.82 -5.87 -0.39
C THR A 45 -13.21 -5.26 -0.36
N ASN A 46 -13.51 -4.38 -1.31
CA ASN A 46 -14.76 -3.64 -1.34
C ASN A 46 -15.27 -3.54 -2.78
N GLY A 47 -15.66 -4.69 -3.33
CA GLY A 47 -16.20 -4.75 -4.68
C GLY A 47 -15.13 -4.63 -5.75
N SER A 48 -15.57 -4.30 -6.96
CA SER A 48 -14.67 -4.16 -8.10
C SER A 48 -15.25 -3.14 -9.09
N VAL A 49 -14.34 -2.58 -9.90
CA VAL A 49 -14.69 -1.67 -11.00
C VAL A 49 -13.89 -2.10 -12.22
N ASP A 50 -14.59 -2.36 -13.33
CA ASP A 50 -13.96 -2.81 -14.58
C ASP A 50 -13.05 -4.03 -14.40
N GLY A 51 -13.47 -4.97 -13.52
CA GLY A 51 -12.71 -6.18 -13.25
C GLY A 51 -11.53 -5.98 -12.31
N ARG A 52 -11.34 -4.78 -11.79
CA ARG A 52 -10.27 -4.47 -10.84
C ARG A 52 -10.85 -4.45 -9.43
N VAL A 53 -10.27 -5.25 -8.54
CA VAL A 53 -10.70 -5.32 -7.14
C VAL A 53 -10.42 -3.98 -6.45
N LEU A 54 -11.40 -3.48 -5.72
CA LEU A 54 -11.25 -2.28 -4.91
C LEU A 54 -10.98 -2.64 -3.46
N ILE A 55 -10.25 -1.77 -2.78
CA ILE A 55 -9.92 -1.93 -1.37
C ILE A 55 -10.57 -0.79 -0.60
N GLY A 56 -11.31 -1.15 0.46
CA GLY A 56 -11.77 -0.17 1.42
C GLY A 56 -10.85 -0.21 2.64
N PHE A 57 -10.22 0.91 2.96
CA PHE A 57 -9.33 0.95 4.11
C PHE A 57 -10.07 1.14 5.43
N GLY A 58 -11.32 1.60 5.37
CA GLY A 58 -12.10 1.81 6.57
C GLY A 58 -11.58 2.97 7.41
N ASN A 59 -11.94 2.95 8.69
CA ASN A 59 -11.49 3.99 9.61
C ASN A 59 -10.14 3.59 10.22
N ALA A 60 -9.20 4.53 10.20
CA ALA A 60 -7.89 4.33 10.80
C ALA A 60 -7.63 5.42 11.83
N PRO A 61 -6.86 5.14 12.90
CA PRO A 61 -6.50 6.19 13.86
C PRO A 61 -5.58 7.24 13.23
N VAL A 62 -5.59 8.44 13.80
CA VAL A 62 -4.72 9.52 13.32
C VAL A 62 -3.25 9.09 13.36
N ALA A 63 -2.87 8.27 14.33
CA ALA A 63 -1.50 7.76 14.41
C ALA A 63 -1.07 7.05 13.13
N THR A 64 -1.97 6.29 12.50
CA THR A 64 -1.68 5.62 11.24
C THR A 64 -1.33 6.64 10.16
N LEU A 65 -2.09 7.73 10.07
CA LEU A 65 -1.83 8.79 9.10
C LEU A 65 -0.46 9.42 9.34
N LEU A 66 -0.16 9.78 10.59
CA LEU A 66 1.10 10.42 10.93
C LEU A 66 2.29 9.51 10.64
N ASN A 67 2.18 8.24 10.99
CA ASN A 67 3.26 7.28 10.77
C ASN A 67 3.48 7.02 9.29
N LEU A 68 2.39 6.91 8.53
CA LEU A 68 2.49 6.74 7.08
C LEU A 68 3.14 7.97 6.43
N LEU A 69 2.76 9.18 6.84
CA LEU A 69 3.39 10.40 6.33
C LEU A 69 4.88 10.40 6.64
N GLY A 70 5.26 9.96 7.84
CA GLY A 70 6.68 9.88 8.21
C GLY A 70 7.46 8.97 7.28
N LEU A 71 6.91 7.79 6.98
CA LEU A 71 7.54 6.85 6.06
C LEU A 71 7.67 7.44 4.65
N LEU A 72 6.61 8.09 4.17
CA LEU A 72 6.63 8.68 2.83
C LEU A 72 7.62 9.84 2.73
N ARG A 73 7.74 10.65 3.78
CA ARG A 73 8.73 11.73 3.82
C ARG A 73 10.14 11.18 3.81
N ALA A 74 10.39 10.10 4.56
CA ALA A 74 11.69 9.44 4.55
C ALA A 74 12.01 8.88 3.17
N ALA A 75 11.03 8.27 2.51
CA ALA A 75 11.20 7.75 1.16
C ALA A 75 11.49 8.88 0.16
N ALA A 76 10.80 10.01 0.29
CA ALA A 76 11.02 11.16 -0.58
C ALA A 76 12.44 11.72 -0.40
N SER A 77 12.90 11.84 0.85
CA SER A 77 14.28 12.27 1.13
C SER A 77 15.31 11.31 0.55
N ALA A 78 15.07 9.99 0.69
CA ALA A 78 15.95 8.98 0.11
C ALA A 78 16.01 9.11 -1.40
N ALA A 79 14.88 9.37 -2.05
CA ALA A 79 14.84 9.59 -3.50
C ALA A 79 15.68 10.80 -3.92
N GLU A 80 15.59 11.89 -3.14
CA GLU A 80 16.37 13.10 -3.42
C GLU A 80 17.86 12.85 -3.28
N ARG A 81 18.26 11.98 -2.35
CA ARG A 81 19.67 11.62 -2.16
C ARG A 81 20.16 10.57 -3.15
N GLY A 82 19.25 9.99 -3.95
CA GLY A 82 19.62 8.96 -4.90
C GLY A 82 19.89 7.60 -4.26
N ASP A 83 19.27 7.31 -3.12
CA ASP A 83 19.43 6.02 -2.47
C ASP A 83 18.91 4.88 -3.35
N PRO A 84 19.59 3.71 -3.36
CA PRO A 84 19.20 2.63 -4.28
C PRO A 84 17.76 2.16 -4.14
N TRP A 85 17.21 2.14 -2.93
CA TRP A 85 15.85 1.69 -2.75
C TRP A 85 14.82 2.70 -3.26
N ALA A 86 15.22 3.94 -3.49
CA ALA A 86 14.37 5.02 -3.95
C ALA A 86 14.45 5.22 -5.46
N SER A 87 15.40 4.61 -6.13
CA SER A 87 15.63 4.84 -7.56
C SER A 87 14.80 3.95 -8.47
#